data_9f77a3cfbb7363ed77bdb00565332ac2
#
_entry.id   9f77a3cfbb7363ed77bdb00565332ac2
#
_cell.length_a   1.000
_cell.length_b   1.000
_cell.length_c   1.000
_cell.angle_alpha   90.00
_cell.angle_beta   90.00
_cell.angle_gamma   90.00
#
_symmetry.space_group_name_H-M   'P 1'
#
loop_
_entity.id
_entity.type
_entity.pdbx_description
1 polymer ?
#
loop_
_entity_poly.entity_id
_entity_poly.type
_entity_poly.pdbx_seq_one_letter_code
_entity_poly.pdbx_strand_id
1 'polypeptide(L)'
;MKRILPILLLFIAAAAVSAQQAYTPEKGSPERKAILDALRAPVERDLKQKVVFVADDFKVQGTWAFVGGTPKNANGGEPDYTRTRYGEQVDTGAFDNNFFALLKKTGGKWKVTTYAIGCTDVCYADWWRRFRAPKGVFPYTE
;
A
#
# COMPACT_ATOMS: atom_id res chain seq x y z
N MET A 1 -14.40 -54.59 41.37
CA MET A 1 -13.45 -53.52 41.14
C MET A 1 -13.95 -52.66 39.97
N LYS A 2 -14.50 -51.47 40.25
CA LYS A 2 -15.00 -50.53 39.22
C LYS A 2 -13.85 -49.66 38.80
N ARG A 3 -13.41 -49.77 37.53
CA ARG A 3 -12.41 -48.87 36.92
C ARG A 3 -13.12 -47.60 36.44
N ILE A 4 -12.83 -46.48 37.08
CA ILE A 4 -13.28 -45.17 36.69
C ILE A 4 -12.26 -44.64 35.68
N LEU A 5 -12.70 -44.46 34.42
CA LEU A 5 -11.89 -43.87 33.35
C LEU A 5 -12.05 -42.36 33.43
N PRO A 6 -10.98 -41.56 33.57
CA PRO A 6 -11.11 -40.12 33.55
C PRO A 6 -11.32 -39.63 32.10
N ILE A 7 -12.45 -38.96 31.86
CA ILE A 7 -12.73 -38.26 30.61
C ILE A 7 -11.91 -36.98 30.64
N LEU A 8 -10.87 -36.93 29.81
CA LEU A 8 -10.08 -35.72 29.58
C LEU A 8 -10.86 -34.78 28.62
N LEU A 9 -11.50 -33.77 29.20
CA LEU A 9 -12.13 -32.72 28.40
C LEU A 9 -11.04 -31.82 27.77
N LEU A 10 -10.83 -31.96 26.46
CA LEU A 10 -9.96 -31.12 25.67
C LEU A 10 -10.68 -29.79 25.37
N PHE A 11 -10.36 -28.74 26.10
CA PHE A 11 -10.81 -27.39 25.77
C PHE A 11 -10.06 -26.88 24.54
N ILE A 12 -10.69 -26.92 23.38
CA ILE A 12 -10.22 -26.22 22.18
C ILE A 12 -10.56 -24.74 22.38
N ALA A 13 -9.59 -23.95 22.79
CA ALA A 13 -9.70 -22.49 22.76
C ALA A 13 -9.68 -22.05 21.28
N ALA A 14 -10.84 -21.77 20.72
CA ALA A 14 -10.94 -21.10 19.43
C ALA A 14 -10.42 -19.68 19.61
N ALA A 15 -9.17 -19.42 19.20
CA ALA A 15 -8.65 -18.09 19.09
C ALA A 15 -9.48 -17.36 18.02
N ALA A 16 -10.35 -16.45 18.43
CA ALA A 16 -11.03 -15.55 17.53
C ALA A 16 -9.95 -14.65 16.87
N VAL A 17 -9.60 -14.95 15.63
CA VAL A 17 -8.79 -14.07 14.80
C VAL A 17 -9.65 -12.83 14.54
N SER A 18 -9.49 -11.81 15.37
CA SER A 18 -10.08 -10.52 15.12
C SER A 18 -9.49 -9.99 13.83
N ALA A 19 -10.29 -9.91 12.76
CA ALA A 19 -9.87 -9.28 11.52
C ALA A 19 -9.54 -7.82 11.84
N GLN A 20 -8.27 -7.44 11.71
CA GLN A 20 -7.84 -6.07 11.96
C GLN A 20 -8.56 -5.14 11.00
N GLN A 21 -9.17 -4.06 11.53
CA GLN A 21 -9.80 -3.04 10.72
C GLN A 21 -8.74 -2.18 10.03
N ALA A 22 -9.08 -1.69 8.83
CA ALA A 22 -8.24 -0.73 8.14
C ALA A 22 -8.22 0.61 8.90
N TYR A 23 -7.04 1.20 9.02
CA TYR A 23 -6.83 2.50 9.67
C TYR A 23 -5.88 3.37 8.87
N THR A 24 -5.93 4.67 9.11
CA THR A 24 -4.97 5.63 8.55
C THR A 24 -3.87 5.88 9.57
N PRO A 25 -2.59 5.57 9.25
CA PRO A 25 -1.50 5.87 10.17
C PRO A 25 -1.35 7.38 10.35
N GLU A 26 -1.13 7.82 11.59
CA GLU A 26 -1.00 9.24 11.93
C GLU A 26 0.12 9.93 11.13
N LYS A 27 -0.11 11.20 10.79
CA LYS A 27 0.92 12.03 10.17
C LYS A 27 2.12 12.16 11.11
N GLY A 28 3.33 11.93 10.59
CA GLY A 28 4.55 11.96 11.36
C GLY A 28 4.85 10.69 12.17
N SER A 29 3.97 9.69 12.17
CA SER A 29 4.24 8.41 12.85
C SER A 29 5.40 7.65 12.20
N PRO A 30 6.14 6.83 12.99
CA PRO A 30 7.20 5.99 12.44
C PRO A 30 6.70 5.01 11.37
N GLU A 31 5.51 4.46 11.53
CA GLU A 31 4.91 3.55 10.57
C GLU A 31 4.62 4.24 9.23
N ARG A 32 3.97 5.41 9.28
CA ARG A 32 3.70 6.20 8.06
C ARG A 32 4.98 6.56 7.34
N LYS A 33 6.02 6.97 8.08
CA LYS A 33 7.34 7.27 7.52
C LYS A 33 7.96 6.05 6.88
N ALA A 34 7.94 4.89 7.53
CA ALA A 34 8.54 3.65 7.02
C ALA A 34 7.87 3.21 5.70
N ILE A 35 6.54 3.32 5.58
CA ILE A 35 5.81 2.99 4.36
C ILE A 35 6.19 3.93 3.22
N LEU A 36 6.20 5.25 3.47
CA LEU A 36 6.57 6.24 2.44
C LEU A 36 8.04 6.14 2.04
N ASP A 37 8.95 5.84 2.97
CA ASP A 37 10.37 5.65 2.67
C ASP A 37 10.61 4.39 1.83
N ALA A 38 9.87 3.30 2.09
CA ALA A 38 9.92 2.09 1.28
C ALA A 38 9.46 2.36 -0.18
N LEU A 39 8.44 3.19 -0.36
CA LEU A 39 7.94 3.58 -1.68
C LEU A 39 8.90 4.55 -2.40
N ARG A 40 9.57 5.42 -1.67
CA ARG A 40 10.43 6.48 -2.24
C ARG A 40 11.52 5.92 -3.12
N ALA A 41 12.25 4.91 -2.68
CA ALA A 41 13.39 4.36 -3.41
C ALA A 41 13.05 3.88 -4.83
N PRO A 42 12.05 3.03 -5.07
CA PRO A 42 11.69 2.61 -6.42
C PRO A 42 11.11 3.75 -7.26
N VAL A 43 10.31 4.65 -6.68
CA VAL A 43 9.71 5.78 -7.42
C VAL A 43 10.76 6.81 -7.83
N GLU A 44 11.68 7.20 -6.95
CA GLU A 44 12.77 8.12 -7.30
C GLU A 44 13.68 7.56 -8.37
N ARG A 45 13.92 6.25 -8.36
CA ARG A 45 14.69 5.57 -9.41
C ARG A 45 13.95 5.60 -10.75
N ASP A 46 12.65 5.33 -10.74
CA ASP A 46 11.79 5.34 -11.93
C ASP A 46 11.66 6.75 -12.51
N LEU A 47 11.48 7.76 -11.67
CA LEU A 47 11.34 9.15 -12.08
C LEU A 47 12.69 9.88 -12.26
N LYS A 48 13.81 9.28 -11.85
CA LYS A 48 15.17 9.85 -11.92
C LYS A 48 15.32 11.20 -11.20
N GLN A 49 14.52 11.42 -10.16
CA GLN A 49 14.52 12.64 -9.37
C GLN A 49 14.01 12.39 -7.95
N LYS A 50 14.27 13.32 -7.04
CA LYS A 50 13.72 13.30 -5.69
C LYS A 50 12.23 13.59 -5.72
N VAL A 51 11.45 12.86 -4.89
CA VAL A 51 10.01 13.03 -4.79
C VAL A 51 9.55 13.22 -3.36
N VAL A 52 8.47 14.00 -3.23
CA VAL A 52 7.68 14.14 -2.02
C VAL A 52 6.27 13.60 -2.33
N PHE A 53 5.75 12.75 -1.47
CA PHE A 53 4.41 12.20 -1.62
C PHE A 53 3.38 13.03 -0.85
N VAL A 54 2.40 13.55 -1.55
CA VAL A 54 1.18 14.09 -0.94
C VAL A 54 0.14 12.98 -1.00
N ALA A 55 -0.03 12.27 0.13
CA ALA A 55 -0.92 11.12 0.21
C ALA A 55 -2.33 11.58 0.58
N ASP A 56 -3.28 11.33 -0.32
CA ASP A 56 -4.71 11.59 -0.14
C ASP A 56 -5.41 10.35 0.43
N ASP A 57 -5.07 9.17 -0.09
CA ASP A 57 -5.51 7.88 0.40
C ASP A 57 -4.36 7.17 1.11
N PHE A 58 -4.57 6.78 2.35
CA PHE A 58 -3.57 6.04 3.11
C PHE A 58 -4.25 5.12 4.11
N LYS A 59 -4.22 3.82 3.87
CA LYS A 59 -4.79 2.80 4.76
C LYS A 59 -3.81 1.68 5.02
N VAL A 60 -3.82 1.20 6.25
CA VAL A 60 -3.11 0.00 6.71
C VAL A 60 -4.13 -0.98 7.25
N GLN A 61 -4.00 -2.24 6.90
CA GLN A 61 -4.78 -3.35 7.46
C GLN A 61 -3.89 -4.59 7.58
N GLY A 62 -3.63 -5.01 8.80
CA GLY A 62 -2.70 -6.11 9.06
C GLY A 62 -1.31 -5.78 8.53
N THR A 63 -0.80 -6.63 7.64
CA THR A 63 0.52 -6.47 7.00
C THR A 63 0.47 -5.76 5.66
N TRP A 64 -0.66 -5.16 5.29
CA TRP A 64 -0.84 -4.48 4.02
C TRP A 64 -1.04 -2.99 4.20
N ALA A 65 -0.50 -2.22 3.27
CA ALA A 65 -0.72 -0.78 3.17
C ALA A 65 -1.03 -0.38 1.73
N PHE A 66 -1.98 0.52 1.55
CA PHE A 66 -2.24 1.20 0.31
C PHE A 66 -1.99 2.69 0.49
N VAL A 67 -1.33 3.30 -0.49
CA VAL A 67 -1.08 4.75 -0.53
C VAL A 67 -1.39 5.25 -1.92
N GLY A 68 -2.18 6.33 -2.00
CA GLY A 68 -2.47 7.02 -3.24
C GLY A 68 -2.41 8.51 -3.05
N GLY A 69 -2.09 9.26 -4.10
CA GLY A 69 -2.03 10.72 -4.06
C GLY A 69 -1.23 11.33 -5.20
N THR A 70 -0.61 12.46 -4.91
CA THR A 70 0.13 13.26 -5.89
C THR A 70 1.62 13.27 -5.57
N PRO A 71 2.49 12.87 -6.52
CA PRO A 71 3.92 13.05 -6.36
C PRO A 71 4.31 14.51 -6.67
N LYS A 72 5.24 15.03 -5.90
CA LYS A 72 5.81 16.37 -6.11
C LYS A 72 7.33 16.29 -6.18
N ASN A 73 7.94 17.23 -6.89
CA ASN A 73 9.39 17.39 -6.86
C ASN A 73 9.86 18.02 -5.53
N ALA A 74 11.16 18.13 -5.34
CA ALA A 74 11.74 18.70 -4.11
C ALA A 74 11.32 20.15 -3.83
N ASN A 75 10.89 20.89 -4.85
CA ASN A 75 10.45 22.31 -4.74
C ASN A 75 8.91 22.42 -4.56
N GLY A 76 8.20 21.30 -4.47
CA GLY A 76 6.74 21.27 -4.29
C GLY A 76 5.92 21.37 -5.57
N GLY A 77 6.56 21.50 -6.73
CA GLY A 77 5.92 21.46 -8.05
C GLY A 77 5.69 20.04 -8.57
N GLU A 78 5.22 19.94 -9.78
CA GLU A 78 5.08 18.69 -10.49
C GLU A 78 6.47 18.10 -10.83
N PRO A 79 6.68 16.77 -10.73
CA PRO A 79 7.89 16.13 -11.21
C PRO A 79 8.08 16.38 -12.72
N ASP A 80 9.35 16.43 -13.15
CA ASP A 80 9.66 16.45 -14.59
C ASP A 80 9.57 15.02 -15.15
N TYR A 81 8.54 14.75 -15.92
CA TYR A 81 8.31 13.44 -16.54
C TYR A 81 8.96 13.30 -17.93
N THR A 82 9.48 14.39 -18.53
CA THR A 82 9.95 14.42 -19.92
C THR A 82 11.12 13.46 -20.19
N ARG A 83 11.95 13.19 -19.17
CA ARG A 83 13.10 12.28 -19.24
C ARG A 83 12.83 10.91 -18.66
N THR A 84 11.59 10.59 -18.41
CA THR A 84 11.15 9.31 -17.83
C THR A 84 10.43 8.48 -18.90
N ARG A 85 10.11 7.24 -18.56
CA ARG A 85 9.27 6.39 -19.40
C ARG A 85 7.84 6.89 -19.58
N TYR A 86 7.44 7.94 -18.85
CA TYR A 86 6.10 8.52 -18.89
C TYR A 86 5.99 9.71 -19.84
N GLY A 87 7.10 10.18 -20.43
CA GLY A 87 7.12 11.38 -21.27
C GLY A 87 6.12 11.33 -22.41
N GLU A 88 6.02 10.20 -23.12
CA GLU A 88 5.06 10.03 -24.22
C GLU A 88 3.60 10.15 -23.76
N GLN A 89 3.25 9.55 -22.61
CA GLN A 89 1.90 9.64 -22.06
C GLN A 89 1.55 11.06 -21.65
N VAL A 90 2.51 11.81 -21.10
CA VAL A 90 2.33 13.24 -20.78
C VAL A 90 2.09 14.05 -22.04
N ASP A 91 2.92 13.85 -23.07
CA ASP A 91 2.82 14.59 -24.33
C ASP A 91 1.50 14.34 -25.07
N THR A 92 0.96 13.13 -24.95
CA THR A 92 -0.33 12.75 -25.57
C THR A 92 -1.56 13.04 -24.70
N GLY A 93 -1.37 13.57 -23.48
CA GLY A 93 -2.46 13.85 -22.54
C GLY A 93 -3.06 12.59 -21.90
N ALA A 94 -2.39 11.44 -21.98
CA ALA A 94 -2.81 10.17 -21.39
C ALA A 94 -2.14 9.93 -20.03
N PHE A 95 -1.98 10.97 -19.22
CA PHE A 95 -1.27 10.93 -17.95
C PHE A 95 -1.88 11.89 -16.94
N ASP A 96 -2.20 11.38 -15.75
CA ASP A 96 -2.59 12.19 -14.60
C ASP A 96 -1.44 12.23 -13.57
N ASN A 97 -1.18 13.38 -12.97
CA ASN A 97 -0.12 13.53 -11.98
C ASN A 97 -0.52 12.86 -10.65
N ASN A 98 -0.52 11.53 -10.63
CA ASN A 98 -0.87 10.72 -9.47
C ASN A 98 0.08 9.54 -9.29
N PHE A 99 0.02 8.94 -8.12
CA PHE A 99 0.63 7.64 -7.83
C PHE A 99 -0.32 6.80 -6.98
N PHE A 100 -0.22 5.48 -7.14
CA PHE A 100 -0.86 4.49 -6.27
C PHE A 100 0.16 3.40 -5.97
N ALA A 101 0.15 2.91 -4.73
CA ALA A 101 1.09 1.88 -4.29
C ALA A 101 0.45 0.91 -3.30
N LEU A 102 0.79 -0.36 -3.45
CA LEU A 102 0.47 -1.41 -2.52
C LEU A 102 1.77 -1.95 -1.91
N LEU A 103 1.82 -1.99 -0.59
CA LEU A 103 2.97 -2.46 0.15
C LEU A 103 2.57 -3.60 1.09
N LYS A 104 3.53 -4.48 1.36
CA LYS A 104 3.37 -5.56 2.33
C LYS A 104 4.49 -5.54 3.35
N LYS A 105 4.14 -5.73 4.62
CA LYS A 105 5.11 -5.89 5.71
C LYS A 105 5.56 -7.34 5.77
N THR A 106 6.85 -7.56 5.59
CA THR A 106 7.48 -8.89 5.63
C THR A 106 8.73 -8.81 6.48
N GLY A 107 8.85 -9.69 7.48
CA GLY A 107 9.99 -9.68 8.40
C GLY A 107 10.15 -8.34 9.14
N GLY A 108 9.04 -7.70 9.51
CA GLY A 108 9.02 -6.41 10.20
C GLY A 108 9.32 -5.20 9.32
N LYS A 109 9.51 -5.37 8.01
CA LYS A 109 9.85 -4.30 7.06
C LYS A 109 8.76 -4.13 6.00
N TRP A 110 8.43 -2.89 5.68
CA TRP A 110 7.56 -2.56 4.56
C TRP A 110 8.30 -2.70 3.24
N LYS A 111 7.67 -3.39 2.29
CA LYS A 111 8.19 -3.59 0.93
C LYS A 111 7.10 -3.28 -0.09
N VAL A 112 7.48 -2.64 -1.18
CA VAL A 112 6.56 -2.37 -2.29
C VAL A 112 6.22 -3.68 -3.00
N THR A 113 4.92 -3.98 -3.08
CA THR A 113 4.40 -5.10 -3.87
C THR A 113 4.19 -4.67 -5.32
N THR A 114 3.55 -3.51 -5.51
CA THR A 114 3.34 -2.88 -6.82
C THR A 114 3.08 -1.39 -6.65
N TYR A 115 3.32 -0.62 -7.69
CA TYR A 115 2.91 0.78 -7.77
C TYR A 115 2.62 1.16 -9.22
N ALA A 116 1.87 2.22 -9.39
CA ALA A 116 1.57 2.82 -10.68
C ALA A 116 1.66 4.35 -10.57
N ILE A 117 2.10 4.98 -11.63
CA ILE A 117 2.21 6.44 -11.76
C ILE A 117 1.49 6.84 -13.03
N GLY A 118 0.72 7.94 -12.98
CA GLY A 118 0.11 8.49 -14.17
C GLY A 118 -1.19 7.82 -14.62
N CYS A 119 -1.90 7.16 -13.72
CA CYS A 119 -3.15 6.49 -14.06
C CYS A 119 -4.24 7.49 -14.45
N THR A 120 -4.89 7.26 -15.57
CA THR A 120 -6.06 8.04 -16.03
C THR A 120 -7.39 7.40 -15.64
N ASP A 121 -7.33 6.22 -15.04
CA ASP A 121 -8.46 5.47 -14.48
C ASP A 121 -8.09 4.83 -13.13
N VAL A 122 -8.94 3.95 -12.60
CA VAL A 122 -8.70 3.23 -11.34
C VAL A 122 -7.80 2.02 -11.59
N CYS A 123 -6.53 2.27 -11.87
CA CYS A 123 -5.56 1.23 -12.24
C CYS A 123 -5.28 0.19 -11.15
N TYR A 124 -5.71 0.44 -9.92
CA TYR A 124 -5.55 -0.46 -8.77
C TYR A 124 -6.82 -1.28 -8.45
N ALA A 125 -7.88 -1.19 -9.27
CA ALA A 125 -9.19 -1.76 -8.97
C ALA A 125 -9.15 -3.29 -8.72
N ASP A 126 -8.27 -4.02 -9.39
CA ASP A 126 -8.10 -5.46 -9.28
C ASP A 126 -6.94 -5.92 -8.38
N TRP A 127 -6.19 -4.98 -7.78
CA TRP A 127 -5.00 -5.33 -6.98
C TRP A 127 -5.32 -6.18 -5.76
N TRP A 128 -6.47 -5.97 -5.14
CA TRP A 128 -6.92 -6.79 -4.02
C TRP A 128 -6.96 -8.28 -4.38
N ARG A 129 -7.42 -8.61 -5.56
CA ARG A 129 -7.51 -9.98 -6.07
C ARG A 129 -6.15 -10.50 -6.53
N ARG A 130 -5.43 -9.71 -7.34
CA ARG A 130 -4.13 -10.09 -7.90
C ARG A 130 -3.10 -10.40 -6.83
N PHE A 131 -3.06 -9.61 -5.77
CA PHE A 131 -2.06 -9.72 -4.72
C PHE A 131 -2.60 -10.34 -3.43
N ARG A 132 -3.89 -10.72 -3.39
CA ARG A 132 -4.58 -11.25 -2.21
C ARG A 132 -4.50 -10.29 -1.02
N ALA A 133 -4.61 -9.01 -1.29
CA ALA A 133 -4.64 -7.98 -0.28
C ALA A 133 -6.07 -7.75 0.24
N PRO A 134 -6.27 -7.32 1.49
CA PRO A 134 -7.60 -7.05 2.01
C PRO A 134 -8.24 -5.86 1.31
N LYS A 135 -9.51 -5.98 0.91
CA LYS A 135 -10.25 -4.91 0.23
C LYS A 135 -10.29 -3.61 1.02
N GLY A 136 -10.28 -3.70 2.35
CA GLY A 136 -10.39 -2.54 3.24
C GLY A 136 -9.27 -1.52 3.16
N VAL A 137 -8.12 -1.83 2.53
CA VAL A 137 -7.06 -0.85 2.32
C VAL A 137 -7.31 0.04 1.10
N PHE A 138 -8.11 -0.41 0.14
CA PHE A 138 -8.34 0.31 -1.11
C PHE A 138 -9.53 1.27 -1.00
N PRO A 139 -9.45 2.47 -1.61
CA PRO A 139 -10.59 3.37 -1.69
C PRO A 139 -11.66 2.87 -2.66
N TYR A 140 -11.29 2.03 -3.63
CA TYR A 140 -12.20 1.40 -4.58
C TYR A 140 -11.70 -0.01 -4.95
N THR A 141 -12.63 -0.94 -5.17
CA THR A 141 -12.37 -2.28 -5.71
C THR A 141 -13.51 -2.69 -6.64
N GLU A 142 -13.19 -3.35 -7.74
CA GLU A 142 -14.17 -4.03 -8.60
C GLU A 142 -14.44 -5.48 -8.15
#